data_38cdc94c30fcac4b226f690de137ea1e
#
_entry.id   38cdc94c30fcac4b226f690de137ea1e
#
_cell.length_a   1.000
_cell.length_b   1.000
_cell.length_c   1.000
_cell.angle_alpha   90.00
_cell.angle_beta   90.00
_cell.angle_gamma   90.00
#
_symmetry.space_group_name_H-M   'P 1'
#
loop_
_entity.id
_entity.type
_entity.pdbx_description
1 polymer ?
#
loop_
_entity_poly.entity_id
_entity_poly.type
_entity_poly.pdbx_seq_one_letter_code
_entity_poly.pdbx_strand_id
1 'polypeptide(L)'
;YLTAVEQINHNSRIIKPGMSFKEFTEKSWVLPEEYYGNRYSVMVHGIGLCDEWPAIRYPTDGGERSGIFEKNMTITVESYIGKVGGNEGVKLEQQYLVGQNNLELMSHHPLEDI
;
A
#
# COMPACT_ATOMS: atom_id res chain seq x y z
N TYR A 1 -5.45 -11.79 -8.85
CA TYR A 1 -5.20 -10.48 -9.47
C TYR A 1 -6.22 -9.43 -9.00
N LEU A 2 -7.51 -9.72 -9.10
CA LEU A 2 -8.56 -8.79 -8.69
C LEU A 2 -8.48 -8.43 -7.19
N THR A 3 -8.13 -9.39 -6.36
CA THR A 3 -7.93 -9.17 -4.93
C THR A 3 -6.78 -8.16 -4.68
N ALA A 4 -5.70 -8.28 -5.43
CA ALA A 4 -4.59 -7.33 -5.34
C ALA A 4 -5.01 -5.92 -5.80
N VAL A 5 -5.78 -5.83 -6.87
CA VAL A 5 -6.34 -4.55 -7.35
C VAL A 5 -7.25 -3.93 -6.28
N GLU A 6 -8.09 -4.74 -5.65
CA GLU A 6 -8.99 -4.28 -4.58
C GLU A 6 -8.21 -3.70 -3.40
N GLN A 7 -7.15 -4.37 -2.97
CA GLN A 7 -6.30 -3.85 -1.89
C GLN A 7 -5.67 -2.51 -2.25
N ILE A 8 -5.07 -2.41 -3.43
CA ILE A 8 -4.47 -1.14 -3.89
C ILE A 8 -5.50 -0.03 -3.95
N ASN A 9 -6.66 -0.31 -4.53
CA ASN A 9 -7.72 0.69 -4.67
C ASN A 9 -8.25 1.16 -3.31
N HIS A 10 -8.46 0.25 -2.37
CA HIS A 10 -8.89 0.61 -1.03
C HIS A 10 -7.85 1.48 -0.33
N ASN A 11 -6.61 1.00 -0.27
CA ASN A 11 -5.55 1.68 0.47
C ASN A 11 -5.20 3.04 -0.13
N SER A 12 -5.13 3.15 -1.45
CA SER A 12 -4.85 4.44 -2.09
C SER A 12 -5.99 5.44 -1.91
N ARG A 13 -7.22 4.96 -1.85
CA ARG A 13 -8.41 5.81 -1.72
C ARG A 13 -8.56 6.41 -0.34
N ILE A 14 -8.12 5.71 0.72
CA ILE A 14 -8.24 6.21 2.09
C ILE A 14 -7.11 7.16 2.49
N ILE A 15 -5.95 7.12 1.83
CA ILE A 15 -4.81 7.98 2.18
C ILE A 15 -5.13 9.43 1.80
N LYS A 16 -5.01 10.32 2.78
CA LYS A 16 -5.19 11.76 2.61
C LYS A 16 -4.00 12.51 3.21
N PRO A 17 -3.63 13.67 2.69
CA PRO A 17 -2.61 14.50 3.33
C PRO A 17 -3.03 14.83 4.77
N GLY A 18 -2.11 14.73 5.71
CA GLY A 18 -2.37 14.91 7.13
C GLY A 18 -2.82 13.67 7.88
N MET A 19 -3.21 12.60 7.19
CA MET A 19 -3.54 11.33 7.83
C MET A 19 -2.30 10.73 8.48
N SER A 20 -2.43 10.25 9.73
CA SER A 20 -1.32 9.57 10.38
C SER A 20 -1.10 8.17 9.81
N PHE A 21 0.13 7.69 9.87
CA PHE A 21 0.45 6.32 9.48
C PHE A 21 -0.30 5.30 10.33
N LYS A 22 -0.47 5.63 11.61
CA LYS A 22 -1.26 4.80 12.53
C LYS A 22 -2.71 4.69 12.09
N GLU A 23 -3.35 5.81 11.78
CA GLU A 23 -4.74 5.81 11.29
C GLU A 23 -4.88 5.01 10.01
N PHE A 24 -3.95 5.19 9.06
CA PHE A 24 -3.93 4.38 7.85
C PHE A 24 -3.87 2.89 8.17
N THR A 25 -2.95 2.48 9.06
CA THR A 25 -2.79 1.07 9.43
C THR A 25 -4.09 0.50 10.00
N GLU A 26 -4.79 1.26 10.82
CA GLU A 26 -6.06 0.84 11.42
C GLU A 26 -7.20 0.72 10.40
N LYS A 27 -7.16 1.52 9.35
CA LYS A 27 -8.19 1.57 8.30
C LYS A 27 -7.80 0.84 7.02
N SER A 28 -6.60 0.27 6.96
CA SER A 28 -6.11 -0.41 5.78
C SER A 28 -6.97 -1.63 5.44
N TRP A 29 -6.94 -2.01 4.17
CA TRP A 29 -7.69 -3.16 3.68
C TRP A 29 -7.28 -4.44 4.42
N VAL A 30 -8.28 -5.19 4.89
CA VAL A 30 -8.04 -6.42 5.63
C VAL A 30 -7.73 -7.55 4.67
N LEU A 31 -6.49 -8.03 4.71
CA LEU A 31 -6.06 -9.14 3.87
C LEU A 31 -6.77 -10.44 4.28
N PRO A 32 -7.41 -11.16 3.34
CA PRO A 32 -8.02 -12.45 3.65
C PRO A 32 -7.04 -13.42 4.28
N GLU A 33 -7.53 -14.20 5.26
CA GLU A 33 -6.70 -15.11 6.05
C GLU A 33 -5.87 -16.07 5.20
N GLU A 34 -6.43 -16.59 4.10
CA GLU A 34 -5.76 -17.54 3.21
C GLU A 34 -4.49 -16.97 2.55
N TYR A 35 -4.35 -15.65 2.48
CA TYR A 35 -3.18 -14.97 1.91
C TYR A 35 -2.27 -14.37 2.96
N TYR A 36 -2.73 -14.28 4.20
CA TYR A 36 -2.02 -13.52 5.24
C TYR A 36 -0.63 -14.05 5.55
N GLY A 37 -0.43 -15.36 5.50
CA GLY A 37 0.88 -15.98 5.75
C GLY A 37 1.95 -15.59 4.72
N ASN A 38 1.55 -15.28 3.50
CA ASN A 38 2.45 -14.88 2.42
C ASN A 38 2.44 -13.38 2.14
N ARG A 39 1.87 -12.58 3.04
CA ARG A 39 1.79 -11.13 2.84
C ARG A 39 3.15 -10.48 2.59
N TYR A 40 3.13 -9.42 1.82
CA TYR A 40 4.34 -8.63 1.59
C TYR A 40 4.74 -7.89 2.87
N SER A 41 6.00 -7.46 2.94
CA SER A 41 6.53 -6.82 4.14
C SER A 41 5.94 -5.44 4.42
N VAL A 42 5.48 -4.72 3.39
CA VAL A 42 4.90 -3.40 3.54
C VAL A 42 3.65 -3.25 2.67
N MET A 43 2.72 -2.41 3.11
CA MET A 43 1.55 -2.00 2.32
C MET A 43 1.81 -0.71 1.57
N VAL A 44 2.59 0.18 2.17
CA VAL A 44 2.96 1.49 1.62
C VAL A 44 4.38 1.80 2.02
N HIS A 45 5.16 2.33 1.09
CA HIS A 45 6.47 2.88 1.43
C HIS A 45 6.78 4.15 0.66
N GLY A 46 7.70 4.95 1.19
CA GLY A 46 8.21 6.14 0.52
C GLY A 46 9.13 5.76 -0.63
N ILE A 47 9.32 6.69 -1.54
CA ILE A 47 10.22 6.55 -2.69
C ILE A 47 11.21 7.70 -2.68
N GLY A 48 12.48 7.36 -2.74
CA GLY A 48 13.58 8.32 -2.82
C GLY A 48 14.85 7.64 -3.28
N LEU A 49 15.94 8.38 -3.41
CA LEU A 49 17.19 7.86 -3.95
C LEU A 49 17.77 6.68 -3.18
N CYS A 50 17.70 6.76 -1.85
CA CYS A 50 18.24 5.72 -0.96
C CYS A 50 17.33 5.45 0.22
N ASP A 51 16.12 6.00 0.22
CA ASP A 51 15.24 5.97 1.38
C ASP A 51 13.83 5.56 0.98
N GLU A 52 13.33 4.55 1.67
CA GLU A 52 11.96 4.06 1.48
C GLU A 52 11.05 4.44 2.65
N TRP A 53 11.43 5.45 3.42
CA TRP A 53 10.60 5.96 4.50
C TRP A 53 9.41 6.77 3.96
N PRO A 54 8.19 6.61 4.52
CA PRO A 54 7.82 5.66 5.53
C PRO A 54 7.76 4.22 5.02
N ALA A 55 7.85 3.25 5.93
CA ALA A 55 7.63 1.83 5.63
C ALA A 55 6.47 1.35 6.49
N ILE A 56 5.29 1.28 5.92
CA ILE A 56 4.05 0.96 6.66
C ILE A 56 3.69 -0.50 6.43
N ARG A 57 3.82 -1.27 7.49
CA ARG A 57 3.58 -2.72 7.48
C ARG A 57 2.16 -3.06 7.91
N TYR A 58 1.79 -4.32 7.76
CA TYR A 58 0.52 -4.81 8.26
C TYR A 58 0.41 -4.62 9.79
N PRO A 59 -0.82 -4.51 10.34
CA PRO A 59 -1.02 -4.18 11.75
C PRO A 59 -0.24 -5.06 12.74
N THR A 60 -0.03 -6.34 12.41
CA THR A 60 0.67 -7.29 13.27
C THR A 60 2.19 -7.29 13.10
N ASP A 61 2.73 -6.60 12.10
CA ASP A 61 4.15 -6.69 11.73
C ASP A 61 5.00 -5.54 12.26
N GLY A 62 4.39 -4.59 12.97
CA GLY A 62 5.09 -3.39 13.41
C GLY A 62 5.26 -2.40 12.24
N GLY A 63 6.41 -1.76 12.14
CA GLY A 63 6.71 -0.77 11.12
C GLY A 63 6.46 0.66 11.58
N GLU A 64 6.56 1.60 10.65
CA GLU A 64 6.43 3.02 10.99
C GLU A 64 4.98 3.38 11.32
N ARG A 65 4.81 3.91 12.52
CA ARG A 65 3.50 4.35 12.99
C ARG A 65 3.49 5.82 13.40
N SER A 66 4.67 6.39 13.59
CA SER A 66 4.83 7.81 13.91
C SER A 66 4.91 8.61 12.62
N GLY A 67 4.20 9.71 12.57
CA GLY A 67 4.23 10.59 11.42
C GLY A 67 2.93 10.60 10.65
N ILE A 68 2.90 11.43 9.62
CA ILE A 68 1.74 11.67 8.78
C ILE A 68 2.14 11.63 7.31
N PHE A 69 1.16 11.37 6.44
CA PHE A 69 1.32 11.58 5.01
C PHE A 69 1.32 13.08 4.74
N GLU A 70 2.47 13.61 4.35
CA GLU A 70 2.61 15.02 4.07
C GLU A 70 2.50 15.30 2.59
N LYS A 71 1.91 16.44 2.26
CA LYS A 71 1.85 16.95 0.88
C LYS A 71 3.24 16.91 0.25
N ASN A 72 3.30 16.51 -1.00
CA ASN A 72 4.50 16.35 -1.82
C ASN A 72 5.37 15.12 -1.51
N MET A 73 4.98 14.27 -0.58
CA MET A 73 5.60 12.96 -0.47
C MET A 73 5.30 12.12 -1.71
N THR A 74 6.27 11.34 -2.16
CA THR A 74 6.07 10.29 -3.15
C THR A 74 6.05 8.95 -2.45
N ILE A 75 5.02 8.18 -2.69
CA ILE A 75 4.81 6.88 -2.05
C ILE A 75 4.40 5.84 -3.07
N THR A 76 4.61 4.59 -2.73
CA THR A 76 4.04 3.48 -3.47
C THR A 76 3.04 2.75 -2.60
N VAL A 77 1.95 2.29 -3.20
CA VAL A 77 0.94 1.43 -2.57
C VAL A 77 1.04 0.07 -3.23
N GLU A 78 1.24 -0.95 -2.42
CA GLU A 78 1.57 -2.29 -2.89
C GLU A 78 0.56 -3.32 -2.43
N SER A 79 0.49 -4.41 -3.18
CA SER A 79 -0.24 -5.63 -2.82
C SER A 79 0.51 -6.85 -3.30
N TYR A 80 0.64 -7.84 -2.46
CA TYR A 80 1.05 -9.19 -2.84
C TYR A 80 -0.02 -10.17 -2.38
N ILE A 81 -0.57 -10.90 -3.33
CA ILE A 81 -1.59 -11.91 -3.07
C ILE A 81 -1.07 -13.27 -3.53
N GLY A 82 -0.86 -14.16 -2.58
CA GLY A 82 -0.43 -15.52 -2.83
C GLY A 82 -0.94 -16.43 -1.72
N LYS A 83 -1.66 -17.48 -2.10
CA LYS A 83 -2.23 -18.42 -1.13
C LYS A 83 -1.13 -19.23 -0.44
N VAL A 84 -1.19 -19.36 0.87
CA VAL A 84 -0.30 -20.23 1.62
C VAL A 84 -0.45 -21.68 1.11
N GLY A 85 0.68 -22.28 0.73
CA GLY A 85 0.70 -23.62 0.12
C GLY A 85 0.31 -23.64 -1.36
N GLY A 86 0.02 -22.48 -1.96
CA GLY A 86 -0.25 -22.36 -3.39
C GLY A 86 1.02 -22.24 -4.23
N ASN A 87 0.86 -22.24 -5.53
CA ASN A 87 1.95 -22.17 -6.50
C ASN A 87 2.00 -20.85 -7.26
N GLU A 88 1.09 -19.95 -7.00
CA GLU A 88 0.96 -18.70 -7.73
C GLU A 88 0.84 -17.53 -6.76
N GLY A 89 1.29 -16.37 -7.22
CA GLY A 89 1.13 -15.12 -6.52
C GLY A 89 1.19 -13.97 -7.52
N VAL A 90 0.62 -12.84 -7.13
CA VAL A 90 0.69 -11.61 -7.92
C VAL A 90 1.12 -10.47 -7.02
N LYS A 91 2.04 -9.66 -7.53
CA LYS A 91 2.44 -8.41 -6.90
C LYS A 91 2.04 -7.26 -7.82
N LEU A 92 1.30 -6.32 -7.27
CA LEU A 92 0.95 -5.08 -7.94
C LEU A 92 1.45 -3.90 -7.11
N GLU A 93 1.78 -2.82 -7.79
CA GLU A 93 2.33 -1.63 -7.16
C GLU A 93 2.01 -0.42 -8.01
N GLN A 94 1.57 0.65 -7.38
CA GLN A 94 1.35 1.94 -8.03
C GLN A 94 1.99 3.05 -7.24
N GLN A 95 2.60 3.99 -7.94
CA GLN A 95 3.27 5.14 -7.38
C GLN A 95 2.34 6.35 -7.37
N TYR A 96 2.37 7.09 -6.26
CA TYR A 96 1.52 8.26 -6.04
C TYR A 96 2.31 9.43 -5.48
N LEU A 97 1.85 10.63 -5.83
CA LEU A 97 2.20 11.86 -5.13
C LEU A 97 1.09 12.16 -4.12
N VAL A 98 1.46 12.48 -2.89
CA VAL A 98 0.50 13.00 -1.90
C VAL A 98 0.19 14.43 -2.32
N GLY A 99 -0.99 14.64 -2.87
CA GLY A 99 -1.42 15.91 -3.39
C GLY A 99 -2.02 16.83 -2.34
N GLN A 100 -2.83 17.77 -2.76
CA GLN A 100 -3.45 18.75 -1.86
C GLN A 100 -4.61 18.15 -1.05
N ASN A 101 -5.42 17.29 -1.67
CA ASN A 101 -6.61 16.69 -1.05
C ASN A 101 -6.60 15.16 -1.10
N ASN A 102 -5.93 14.60 -2.07
CA ASN A 102 -5.91 13.16 -2.37
C ASN A 102 -4.54 12.74 -2.89
N LEU A 103 -4.37 11.45 -3.11
CA LEU A 103 -3.24 10.94 -3.87
C LEU A 103 -3.42 11.21 -5.37
N GLU A 104 -2.34 11.56 -6.02
CA GLU A 104 -2.27 11.73 -7.47
C GLU A 104 -1.47 10.58 -8.06
N LEU A 105 -2.07 9.82 -8.98
CA LEU A 105 -1.41 8.68 -9.60
C LEU A 105 -0.25 9.15 -10.50
N MET A 106 0.93 8.56 -10.28
CA MET A 106 2.13 8.82 -11.07
C MET A 106 2.45 7.69 -12.05
N SER A 107 2.02 6.46 -11.73
CA SER A 107 2.20 5.30 -12.60
C SER A 107 1.10 5.27 -13.65
N HIS A 108 1.47 5.41 -14.92
CA HIS A 108 0.48 5.48 -16.01
C HIS A 108 0.26 4.14 -16.71
N HIS A 109 0.97 3.11 -16.29
CA HIS A 109 0.69 1.76 -16.78
C HIS A 109 -0.61 1.27 -16.14
N PRO A 110 -1.65 1.00 -16.93
CA PRO A 110 -2.96 0.65 -16.39
C PRO A 110 -2.92 -0.72 -15.70
N LEU A 111 -3.68 -0.86 -14.63
CA LEU A 111 -4.01 -2.18 -14.10
C LEU A 111 -4.97 -2.83 -15.09
N GLU A 112 -4.72 -4.10 -15.39
CA GLU A 112 -5.52 -4.81 -16.38
C GLU A 112 -6.95 -5.05 -15.89
N ASP A 113 -7.89 -4.85 -16.78
CA ASP A 113 -9.28 -5.27 -16.61
C ASP A 113 -9.40 -6.74 -17.00
N ILE A 114 -9.64 -7.55 -16.00
CA ILE A 114 -9.81 -8.99 -16.21
C ILE A 114 -11.25 -9.39 -15.97
#